data_43629dde48b432d88fc277c0fc11ac87
#
_entry.id   43629dde48b432d88fc277c0fc11ac87
#
_cell.length_a   1.000
_cell.length_b   1.000
_cell.length_c   1.000
_cell.angle_alpha   90.00
_cell.angle_beta   90.00
_cell.angle_gamma   90.00
#
_symmetry.space_group_name_H-M   'P 1'
#
loop_
_entity.id
_entity.type
_entity.pdbx_description
1 polymer ?
#
loop_
_entity_poly.entity_id
_entity_poly.type
_entity_poly.pdbx_seq_one_letter_code
_entity_poly.pdbx_strand_id
1 'polypeptide(L)'
;PLMSLYRGKHKMAIRAITAALCTSVFLMMAIYPSLIYSAWDIENFFRDPLAFHTVVFHNLVVLACFLFPALGICEGEESRSWKAVALFMVGFCLVSATMAQLLQTNFNNFYSCNVPPLEDLRLQLQGSMGYAPTQALYVLLVTIADLLFVQMAYWLHRLTGYKRKVAVM
;
A
#
# COMPACT_ATOMS: atom_id res chain seq x y z
N PRO A 1 -13.58 4.10 20.11
CA PRO A 1 -14.20 4.34 18.78
C PRO A 1 -13.72 3.36 17.70
N LEU A 2 -12.39 3.13 17.51
CA LEU A 2 -11.86 2.20 16.50
C LEU A 2 -12.33 0.75 16.70
N MET A 3 -12.40 0.26 17.94
CA MET A 3 -12.89 -1.09 18.24
C MET A 3 -14.36 -1.32 17.87
N SER A 4 -15.20 -0.29 17.85
CA SER A 4 -16.59 -0.41 17.42
C SER A 4 -16.73 -0.65 15.92
N LEU A 5 -15.83 -0.10 15.10
CA LEU A 5 -15.77 -0.34 13.65
C LEU A 5 -15.49 -1.82 13.35
N TYR A 6 -14.61 -2.46 14.14
CA TYR A 6 -14.28 -3.89 13.97
C TYR A 6 -15.40 -4.85 14.44
N ARG A 7 -16.43 -4.36 15.14
CA ARG A 7 -17.57 -5.14 15.61
C ARG A 7 -18.87 -4.87 14.86
N GLY A 8 -18.93 -3.81 14.02
CA GLY A 8 -20.12 -3.39 13.28
C GLY A 8 -20.44 -4.25 12.04
N LYS A 9 -21.49 -3.84 11.30
CA LYS A 9 -21.96 -4.52 10.08
C LYS A 9 -20.89 -4.66 8.99
N HIS A 10 -19.92 -3.73 8.96
CA HIS A 10 -18.85 -3.68 7.95
C HIS A 10 -17.51 -4.26 8.44
N LYS A 11 -17.53 -4.95 9.60
CA LYS A 11 -16.32 -5.50 10.23
C LYS A 11 -15.44 -6.32 9.26
N MET A 12 -16.06 -7.14 8.41
CA MET A 12 -15.33 -7.99 7.47
C MET A 12 -14.61 -7.17 6.39
N ALA A 13 -15.28 -6.17 5.83
CA ALA A 13 -14.67 -5.29 4.82
C ALA A 13 -13.50 -4.48 5.42
N ILE A 14 -13.69 -3.90 6.61
CA ILE A 14 -12.66 -3.12 7.30
C ILE A 14 -11.45 -3.99 7.63
N ARG A 15 -11.67 -5.20 8.16
CA ARG A 15 -10.59 -6.16 8.45
C ARG A 15 -9.85 -6.57 7.18
N ALA A 16 -10.57 -6.86 6.09
CA ALA A 16 -9.98 -7.21 4.81
C ALA A 16 -9.13 -6.07 4.24
N ILE A 17 -9.63 -4.82 4.27
CA ILE A 17 -8.90 -3.63 3.82
C ILE A 17 -7.63 -3.46 4.66
N THR A 18 -7.75 -3.50 5.99
CA THR A 18 -6.60 -3.34 6.89
C THR A 18 -5.55 -4.43 6.66
N ALA A 19 -5.98 -5.70 6.56
CA ALA A 19 -5.07 -6.81 6.30
C ALA A 19 -4.36 -6.67 4.95
N ALA A 20 -5.09 -6.31 3.89
CA ALA A 20 -4.52 -6.11 2.57
C ALA A 20 -3.51 -4.96 2.53
N LEU A 21 -3.83 -3.82 3.13
CA LEU A 21 -2.92 -2.66 3.20
C LEU A 21 -1.64 -2.98 3.99
N CYS A 22 -1.78 -3.52 5.19
CA CYS A 22 -0.60 -3.85 6.02
C CYS A 22 0.31 -4.86 5.33
N THR A 23 -0.27 -5.89 4.70
CA THR A 23 0.51 -6.92 4.01
C THR A 23 1.12 -6.40 2.71
N SER A 24 0.44 -5.53 1.95
CA SER A 24 1.01 -4.93 0.74
C SER A 24 2.20 -4.04 1.05
N VAL A 25 2.12 -3.20 2.08
CA VAL A 25 3.26 -2.39 2.54
C VAL A 25 4.43 -3.28 2.98
N PHE A 26 4.16 -4.36 3.72
CA PHE A 26 5.20 -5.33 4.09
C PHE A 26 5.85 -5.96 2.86
N LEU A 27 5.07 -6.38 1.87
CA LEU A 27 5.60 -6.97 0.63
C LEU A 27 6.43 -5.96 -0.16
N MET A 28 5.97 -4.72 -0.29
CA MET A 28 6.74 -3.64 -0.93
C MET A 28 8.09 -3.45 -0.25
N MET A 29 8.11 -3.34 1.07
CA MET A 29 9.35 -3.19 1.84
C MET A 29 10.28 -4.42 1.73
N ALA A 30 9.71 -5.62 1.71
CA ALA A 30 10.48 -6.86 1.61
C ALA A 30 11.10 -7.06 0.22
N ILE A 31 10.39 -6.63 -0.84
CA ILE A 31 10.86 -6.75 -2.23
C ILE A 31 11.85 -5.64 -2.57
N TYR A 32 11.50 -4.40 -2.30
CA TYR A 32 12.34 -3.24 -2.58
C TYR A 32 11.98 -2.05 -1.68
N PRO A 33 12.74 -1.78 -0.62
CA PRO A 33 12.43 -0.72 0.35
C PRO A 33 12.21 0.67 -0.26
N SER A 34 12.86 0.99 -1.38
CA SER A 34 12.68 2.27 -2.08
C SER A 34 11.28 2.45 -2.69
N LEU A 35 10.44 1.41 -2.75
CA LEU A 35 9.02 1.57 -3.06
C LEU A 35 8.27 2.37 -1.97
N ILE A 36 8.80 2.36 -0.75
CA ILE A 36 8.18 3.02 0.41
C ILE A 36 8.99 4.25 0.84
N TYR A 37 10.33 4.13 0.91
CA TYR A 37 11.20 5.19 1.40
C TYR A 37 12.04 5.78 0.27
N SER A 38 12.11 7.11 0.21
CA SER A 38 13.16 7.78 -0.56
C SER A 38 14.48 7.77 0.21
N ALA A 39 15.60 8.00 -0.49
CA ALA A 39 16.90 8.21 0.16
C ALA A 39 16.83 9.39 1.15
N TRP A 40 16.10 10.44 0.77
CA TRP A 40 15.89 11.63 1.60
C TRP A 40 15.22 11.31 2.94
N ASP A 41 14.19 10.42 2.97
CA ASP A 41 13.52 10.02 4.20
C ASP A 41 14.48 9.36 5.19
N ILE A 42 15.39 8.53 4.69
CA ILE A 42 16.38 7.82 5.51
C ILE A 42 17.44 8.80 6.04
N GLU A 43 17.98 9.65 5.16
CA GLU A 43 19.05 10.61 5.52
C GLU A 43 18.57 11.68 6.51
N ASN A 44 17.30 12.07 6.40
CA ASN A 44 16.71 13.13 7.23
C ASN A 44 15.83 12.62 8.38
N PHE A 45 15.85 11.32 8.66
CA PHE A 45 15.00 10.68 9.67
C PHE A 45 14.99 11.42 11.03
N PHE A 46 16.14 11.87 11.52
CA PHE A 46 16.25 12.61 12.79
C PHE A 46 16.21 14.13 12.65
N ARG A 47 16.13 14.66 11.44
CA ARG A 47 16.23 16.09 11.17
C ARG A 47 14.93 16.71 10.69
N ASP A 48 14.08 15.91 10.05
CA ASP A 48 12.84 16.38 9.47
C ASP A 48 11.62 15.61 10.01
N PRO A 49 10.61 16.32 10.56
CA PRO A 49 9.41 15.66 11.11
C PRO A 49 8.64 14.84 10.10
N LEU A 50 8.65 15.21 8.80
CA LEU A 50 7.96 14.47 7.75
C LEU A 50 8.67 13.15 7.44
N ALA A 51 10.01 13.17 7.33
CA ALA A 51 10.82 11.99 7.16
C ALA A 51 10.66 11.02 8.34
N PHE A 52 10.70 11.55 9.57
CA PHE A 52 10.43 10.77 10.79
C PHE A 52 9.04 10.13 10.75
N HIS A 53 8.00 10.92 10.44
CA HIS A 53 6.63 10.42 10.33
C HIS A 53 6.52 9.31 9.27
N THR A 54 7.08 9.51 8.08
CA THR A 54 7.04 8.54 6.98
C THR A 54 7.65 7.21 7.42
N VAL A 55 8.85 7.22 7.97
CA VAL A 55 9.56 6.01 8.38
C VAL A 55 8.83 5.31 9.53
N VAL A 56 8.46 6.05 10.58
CA VAL A 56 7.77 5.48 11.75
C VAL A 56 6.41 4.91 11.36
N PHE A 57 5.61 5.65 10.59
CA PHE A 57 4.29 5.22 10.17
C PHE A 57 4.33 3.90 9.39
N HIS A 58 5.18 3.79 8.37
CA HIS A 58 5.27 2.57 7.58
C HIS A 58 5.80 1.38 8.39
N ASN A 59 6.75 1.59 9.30
CA ASN A 59 7.20 0.52 10.21
C ASN A 59 6.08 0.06 11.16
N LEU A 60 5.24 0.97 11.66
CA LEU A 60 4.06 0.60 12.46
C LEU A 60 3.03 -0.19 11.64
N VAL A 61 2.83 0.17 10.36
CA VAL A 61 1.97 -0.60 9.44
C VAL A 61 2.51 -2.01 9.23
N VAL A 62 3.83 -2.17 9.05
CA VAL A 62 4.48 -3.49 8.95
C VAL A 62 4.31 -4.28 10.25
N LEU A 63 4.52 -3.66 11.40
CA LEU A 63 4.30 -4.31 12.69
C LEU A 63 2.85 -4.79 12.83
N ALA A 64 1.88 -3.97 12.41
CA ALA A 64 0.45 -4.35 12.41
C ALA A 64 0.16 -5.57 11.53
N CYS A 65 0.91 -5.78 10.43
CA CYS A 65 0.80 -6.97 9.59
C CYS A 65 1.01 -8.27 10.38
N PHE A 66 1.90 -8.26 11.37
CA PHE A 66 2.18 -9.42 12.23
C PHE A 66 1.26 -9.48 13.45
N LEU A 67 0.95 -8.34 14.04
CA LEU A 67 0.13 -8.27 15.26
C LEU A 67 -1.34 -8.62 14.99
N PHE A 68 -1.92 -8.20 13.87
CA PHE A 68 -3.34 -8.44 13.60
C PHE A 68 -3.70 -9.94 13.50
N PRO A 69 -2.94 -10.78 12.78
CA PRO A 69 -3.17 -12.23 12.82
C PRO A 69 -2.93 -12.84 14.20
N ALA A 70 -1.91 -12.38 14.94
CA ALA A 70 -1.61 -12.87 16.27
C ALA A 70 -2.73 -12.57 17.29
N LEU A 71 -3.42 -11.45 17.12
CA LEU A 71 -4.56 -11.02 17.97
C LEU A 71 -5.91 -11.56 17.48
N GLY A 72 -5.94 -12.41 16.43
CA GLY A 72 -7.18 -12.95 15.86
C GLY A 72 -8.06 -11.89 15.18
N ILE A 73 -7.48 -10.73 14.80
CA ILE A 73 -8.20 -9.65 14.12
C ILE A 73 -8.46 -9.99 12.66
N CYS A 74 -7.60 -10.83 12.05
CA CYS A 74 -7.69 -11.29 10.67
C CYS A 74 -7.72 -12.84 10.66
N GLU A 75 -8.88 -13.44 10.40
CA GLU A 75 -9.11 -14.89 10.50
C GLU A 75 -9.30 -15.60 9.15
N GLY A 76 -8.93 -14.99 8.04
CA GLY A 76 -8.96 -15.66 6.72
C GLY A 76 -10.33 -15.76 6.02
N GLU A 77 -11.42 -15.31 6.65
CA GLU A 77 -12.74 -15.18 5.99
C GLU A 77 -12.86 -13.90 5.14
N GLU A 78 -11.86 -13.05 5.22
CA GLU A 78 -11.77 -11.76 4.52
C GLU A 78 -11.78 -11.91 3.01
N SER A 79 -11.53 -13.10 2.49
CA SER A 79 -11.55 -13.39 1.05
C SER A 79 -12.88 -13.01 0.37
N ARG A 80 -13.98 -13.04 1.12
CA ARG A 80 -15.32 -12.63 0.63
C ARG A 80 -15.44 -11.11 0.44
N SER A 81 -14.57 -10.33 1.05
CA SER A 81 -14.58 -8.86 1.00
C SER A 81 -13.63 -8.27 -0.04
N TRP A 82 -13.07 -9.11 -0.95
CA TRP A 82 -12.14 -8.67 -1.97
C TRP A 82 -12.64 -7.49 -2.82
N LYS A 83 -13.93 -7.49 -3.18
CA LYS A 83 -14.54 -6.39 -3.93
C LYS A 83 -14.47 -5.06 -3.15
N ALA A 84 -14.67 -5.10 -1.83
CA ALA A 84 -14.54 -3.91 -1.00
C ALA A 84 -13.09 -3.43 -0.91
N VAL A 85 -12.12 -4.36 -0.83
CA VAL A 85 -10.69 -4.03 -0.87
C VAL A 85 -10.30 -3.38 -2.19
N ALA A 86 -10.69 -3.97 -3.32
CA ALA A 86 -10.39 -3.43 -4.65
C ALA A 86 -11.03 -2.04 -4.86
N LEU A 87 -12.30 -1.86 -4.48
CA LEU A 87 -12.98 -0.57 -4.56
C LEU A 87 -12.31 0.50 -3.69
N PHE A 88 -11.94 0.14 -2.46
CA PHE A 88 -11.22 1.03 -1.56
C PHE A 88 -9.87 1.45 -2.17
N MET A 89 -9.10 0.49 -2.71
CA MET A 89 -7.79 0.78 -3.30
C MET A 89 -7.88 1.67 -4.53
N VAL A 90 -8.84 1.45 -5.42
CA VAL A 90 -9.07 2.34 -6.55
C VAL A 90 -9.40 3.76 -6.08
N GLY A 91 -10.30 3.89 -5.09
CA GLY A 91 -10.62 5.19 -4.50
C GLY A 91 -9.41 5.85 -3.84
N PHE A 92 -8.61 5.09 -3.08
CA PHE A 92 -7.37 5.56 -2.47
C PHE A 92 -6.37 6.04 -3.52
N CYS A 93 -6.12 5.27 -4.58
CA CYS A 93 -5.23 5.66 -5.68
C CYS A 93 -5.70 6.93 -6.38
N LEU A 94 -7.00 7.06 -6.66
CA LEU A 94 -7.56 8.28 -7.27
C LEU A 94 -7.36 9.51 -6.40
N VAL A 95 -7.65 9.42 -5.10
CA VAL A 95 -7.44 10.53 -4.16
C VAL A 95 -5.95 10.86 -4.05
N SER A 96 -5.08 9.86 -3.85
CA SER A 96 -3.64 10.05 -3.73
C SER A 96 -3.02 10.65 -4.99
N ALA A 97 -3.42 10.18 -6.18
CA ALA A 97 -2.97 10.73 -7.45
C ALA A 97 -3.43 12.19 -7.62
N THR A 98 -4.68 12.49 -7.30
CA THR A 98 -5.21 13.86 -7.36
C THR A 98 -4.44 14.79 -6.43
N MET A 99 -4.24 14.39 -5.17
CA MET A 99 -3.48 15.16 -4.20
C MET A 99 -2.03 15.34 -4.62
N ALA A 100 -1.38 14.29 -5.14
CA ALA A 100 0.00 14.35 -5.61
C ALA A 100 0.18 15.39 -6.72
N GLN A 101 -0.76 15.43 -7.69
CA GLN A 101 -0.72 16.40 -8.79
C GLN A 101 -1.03 17.83 -8.32
N LEU A 102 -2.05 18.02 -7.49
CA LEU A 102 -2.45 19.35 -7.01
C LEU A 102 -1.39 19.99 -6.11
N LEU A 103 -0.79 19.21 -5.22
CA LEU A 103 0.19 19.70 -4.24
C LEU A 103 1.64 19.57 -4.73
N GLN A 104 1.86 18.98 -5.92
CA GLN A 104 3.20 18.69 -6.48
C GLN A 104 4.10 17.96 -5.46
N THR A 105 3.51 17.05 -4.72
CA THR A 105 4.16 16.30 -3.65
C THR A 105 3.99 14.81 -3.89
N ASN A 106 5.02 14.03 -3.58
CA ASN A 106 5.01 12.60 -3.88
C ASN A 106 4.18 11.80 -2.85
N PHE A 107 2.86 11.77 -3.03
CA PHE A 107 1.98 10.88 -2.29
C PHE A 107 1.91 9.50 -2.96
N ASN A 108 2.30 8.46 -2.26
CA ASN A 108 2.22 7.07 -2.70
C ASN A 108 2.85 6.82 -4.10
N ASN A 109 3.97 7.49 -4.37
CA ASN A 109 4.66 7.46 -5.67
C ASN A 109 3.83 7.97 -6.87
N PHE A 110 2.75 8.73 -6.68
CA PHE A 110 1.92 9.23 -7.78
C PHE A 110 2.44 10.50 -8.45
N TYR A 111 3.44 11.19 -7.88
CA TYR A 111 4.06 12.36 -8.51
C TYR A 111 5.37 12.02 -9.20
N SER A 112 6.24 11.27 -8.53
CA SER A 112 7.53 10.80 -9.00
C SER A 112 7.81 9.39 -8.48
N CYS A 113 8.74 8.67 -9.10
CA CYS A 113 9.11 7.33 -8.70
C CYS A 113 10.32 7.34 -7.75
N ASN A 114 10.20 6.69 -6.60
CA ASN A 114 11.33 6.52 -5.68
C ASN A 114 12.36 5.47 -6.16
N VAL A 115 12.05 4.73 -7.24
CA VAL A 115 12.94 3.74 -7.84
C VAL A 115 13.72 4.41 -8.98
N PRO A 116 15.04 4.70 -8.83
CA PRO A 116 15.77 5.54 -9.78
C PRO A 116 15.68 5.09 -11.23
N PRO A 117 15.87 3.80 -11.61
CA PRO A 117 15.77 3.41 -13.01
C PRO A 117 14.37 3.64 -13.63
N LEU A 118 13.31 3.55 -12.81
CA LEU A 118 11.94 3.79 -13.27
C LEU A 118 11.66 5.29 -13.39
N GLU A 119 12.22 6.11 -12.51
CA GLU A 119 12.14 7.57 -12.61
C GLU A 119 12.87 8.09 -13.86
N ASP A 120 14.06 7.56 -14.14
CA ASP A 120 14.80 7.91 -15.35
C ASP A 120 14.00 7.58 -16.61
N LEU A 121 13.36 6.42 -16.65
CA LEU A 121 12.47 6.04 -17.75
C LEU A 121 11.27 6.98 -17.87
N ARG A 122 10.64 7.34 -16.74
CA ARG A 122 9.53 8.31 -16.71
C ARG A 122 9.96 9.65 -17.29
N LEU A 123 11.12 10.16 -16.91
CA LEU A 123 11.65 11.43 -17.40
C LEU A 123 12.00 11.38 -18.89
N GLN A 124 12.54 10.27 -19.39
CA GLN A 124 12.78 10.06 -20.83
C GLN A 124 11.46 10.05 -21.62
N LEU A 125 10.42 9.36 -21.13
CA LEU A 125 9.09 9.37 -21.74
C LEU A 125 8.48 10.78 -21.72
N GLN A 126 8.69 11.54 -20.65
CA GLN A 126 8.23 12.93 -20.56
C GLN A 126 8.91 13.83 -21.61
N GLY A 127 10.18 13.61 -21.88
CA GLY A 127 10.91 14.33 -22.95
C GLY A 127 10.37 14.02 -24.35
N SER A 128 9.84 12.82 -24.58
CA SER A 128 9.31 12.37 -25.89
C SER A 128 7.83 12.65 -26.09
N MET A 129 6.99 12.42 -25.07
CA MET A 129 5.54 12.47 -25.15
C MET A 129 4.93 13.72 -24.50
N GLY A 130 5.72 14.48 -23.75
CA GLY A 130 5.28 15.61 -22.92
C GLY A 130 4.77 15.18 -21.54
N TYR A 131 4.55 16.17 -20.65
CA TYR A 131 4.23 15.93 -19.24
C TYR A 131 2.87 15.19 -19.05
N ALA A 132 1.80 15.71 -19.62
CA ALA A 132 0.45 15.22 -19.32
C ALA A 132 0.22 13.75 -19.72
N PRO A 133 0.55 13.28 -20.94
CA PRO A 133 0.37 11.88 -21.30
C PRO A 133 1.29 10.95 -20.53
N THR A 134 2.53 11.36 -20.26
CA THR A 134 3.47 10.58 -19.43
C THR A 134 2.95 10.43 -18.01
N GLN A 135 2.45 11.49 -17.41
CA GLN A 135 1.94 11.45 -16.04
C GLN A 135 0.65 10.61 -15.94
N ALA A 136 -0.23 10.69 -16.94
CA ALA A 136 -1.42 9.84 -16.99
C ALA A 136 -1.04 8.34 -17.08
N LEU A 137 -0.10 8.00 -17.95
CA LEU A 137 0.41 6.63 -18.07
C LEU A 137 1.08 6.17 -16.77
N TYR A 138 1.88 7.03 -16.15
CA TYR A 138 2.58 6.74 -14.91
C TYR A 138 1.59 6.46 -13.76
N VAL A 139 0.58 7.33 -13.56
CA VAL A 139 -0.48 7.13 -12.55
C VAL A 139 -1.21 5.80 -12.78
N LEU A 140 -1.51 5.45 -14.03
CA LEU A 140 -2.13 4.17 -14.38
C LEU A 140 -1.22 2.99 -13.96
N LEU A 141 0.07 3.05 -14.28
CA LEU A 141 1.02 1.99 -13.95
C LEU A 141 1.21 1.82 -12.44
N VAL A 142 1.32 2.92 -11.68
CA VAL A 142 1.39 2.88 -10.21
C VAL A 142 0.10 2.27 -9.64
N THR A 143 -1.07 2.67 -10.13
CA THR A 143 -2.36 2.09 -9.69
C THR A 143 -2.41 0.58 -9.94
N ILE A 144 -1.95 0.11 -11.11
CA ILE A 144 -1.88 -1.33 -11.42
C ILE A 144 -0.89 -2.03 -10.47
N ALA A 145 0.27 -1.44 -10.21
CA ALA A 145 1.26 -2.00 -9.30
C ALA A 145 0.69 -2.13 -7.87
N ASP A 146 0.03 -1.11 -7.34
CA ASP A 146 -0.62 -1.15 -6.03
C ASP A 146 -1.69 -2.25 -5.95
N LEU A 147 -2.52 -2.39 -7.00
CA LEU A 147 -3.52 -3.46 -7.07
C LEU A 147 -2.88 -4.85 -7.13
N LEU A 148 -1.74 -5.00 -7.80
CA LEU A 148 -0.99 -6.27 -7.83
C LEU A 148 -0.43 -6.60 -6.44
N PHE A 149 0.13 -5.65 -5.70
CA PHE A 149 0.59 -5.87 -4.33
C PHE A 149 -0.56 -6.28 -3.40
N VAL A 150 -1.71 -5.63 -3.52
CA VAL A 150 -2.92 -6.01 -2.79
C VAL A 150 -3.40 -7.41 -3.19
N GLN A 151 -3.33 -7.77 -4.46
CA GLN A 151 -3.65 -9.13 -4.93
C GLN A 151 -2.68 -10.17 -4.37
N MET A 152 -1.39 -9.86 -4.32
CA MET A 152 -0.39 -10.73 -3.68
C MET A 152 -0.67 -10.90 -2.19
N ALA A 153 -1.01 -9.82 -1.48
CA ALA A 153 -1.41 -9.85 -0.08
C ALA A 153 -2.63 -10.77 0.14
N TYR A 154 -3.64 -10.67 -0.73
CA TYR A 154 -4.81 -11.56 -0.70
C TYR A 154 -4.43 -13.03 -0.85
N TRP A 155 -3.59 -13.36 -1.84
CA TRP A 155 -3.12 -14.72 -2.04
C TRP A 155 -2.35 -15.26 -0.82
N LEU A 156 -1.49 -14.44 -0.24
CA LEU A 156 -0.73 -14.80 0.96
C LEU A 156 -1.64 -15.11 2.14
N HIS A 157 -2.64 -14.27 2.40
CA HIS A 157 -3.63 -14.50 3.45
C HIS A 157 -4.44 -15.77 3.21
N ARG A 158 -4.82 -16.05 1.98
CA ARG A 158 -5.54 -17.27 1.61
C ARG A 158 -4.71 -18.52 1.87
N LEU A 159 -3.43 -18.50 1.49
CA LEU A 159 -2.52 -19.62 1.70
C LEU A 159 -2.24 -19.88 3.20
N THR A 160 -2.04 -18.83 3.99
CA THR A 160 -1.77 -18.95 5.42
C THR A 160 -3.02 -19.34 6.21
N GLY A 161 -4.18 -18.81 5.85
CA GLY A 161 -5.48 -19.17 6.45
C GLY A 161 -5.88 -20.61 6.20
N TYR A 162 -5.56 -21.17 5.02
CA TYR A 162 -5.81 -22.58 4.71
C TYR A 162 -5.00 -23.52 5.64
N LYS A 163 -3.73 -23.22 5.87
CA LYS A 163 -2.86 -24.05 6.74
C LYS A 163 -3.33 -24.07 8.20
N ARG A 164 -3.91 -22.98 8.71
CA ARG A 164 -4.44 -22.94 10.08
C ARG A 164 -5.67 -23.87 10.27
N LYS A 165 -6.56 -23.94 9.29
CA LYS A 165 -7.74 -24.86 9.36
C LYS A 165 -7.35 -26.33 9.34
N VAL A 166 -6.27 -26.68 8.63
CA VAL A 166 -5.75 -28.07 8.56
C VAL A 166 -4.98 -28.46 9.83
N ALA A 167 -4.35 -27.52 10.52
CA ALA A 167 -3.61 -27.79 11.76
C ALA A 167 -4.49 -27.92 13.03
N VAL A 168 -5.76 -27.55 12.94
CA VAL A 168 -6.76 -27.62 14.05
C VAL A 168 -7.72 -28.80 13.89
N MET A 169 -7.66 -29.53 12.77
CA MET A 169 -8.33 -30.80 12.54
C MET A 169 -7.41 -31.97 12.90
#